data_d927c6fb80f5a20dc8446f2d700834da
#
_entry.id   d927c6fb80f5a20dc8446f2d700834da
#
_cell.length_a   1.000
_cell.length_b   1.000
_cell.length_c   1.000
_cell.angle_alpha   90.00
_cell.angle_beta   90.00
_cell.angle_gamma   90.00
#
_symmetry.space_group_name_H-M   'P 1'
#
loop_
_entity.id
_entity.type
_entity.pdbx_description
1 polymer ?
#
loop_
_entity_poly.entity_id
_entity_poly.type
_entity_poly.pdbx_seq_one_letter_code
_entity_poly.pdbx_strand_id
1 'polypeptide(L)'
;ALPIFLKDKLGEVLGGAQSLAAALDQLHTFGDVFFSKEFVEPRPLLQALEQPAGCVLLIDEIDKSDAEFESLLLEILSDFQVTIPELGTVSAVAPPTVILTSNSERDLGDALKRRCLHLHIGFPEQKLEERIVESRVPGISQTLRKQMVGFIHEIRSLDLKKLPSVSEAIDWARVLVLLQASELDHEIVKDTLNVLLKYEADIEAATPQISSFIAKASRQGVFS
;
A
#
# COMPACT_ATOMS: atom_id res chain seq x y z
N ALA A 1 -3.04 -16.98 14.26
CA ALA A 1 -3.16 -16.34 15.58
C ALA A 1 -4.39 -16.83 16.36
N LEU A 2 -5.56 -17.02 15.70
CA LEU A 2 -6.78 -17.52 16.34
C LEU A 2 -6.60 -18.84 17.15
N PRO A 3 -5.92 -19.90 16.61
CA PRO A 3 -5.82 -21.18 17.33
C PRO A 3 -5.02 -21.12 18.63
N ILE A 4 -4.05 -20.22 18.76
CA ILE A 4 -3.18 -20.13 19.94
C ILE A 4 -3.93 -19.43 21.09
N PHE A 5 -4.60 -18.32 20.78
CA PHE A 5 -5.40 -17.56 21.73
C PHE A 5 -6.56 -18.40 22.32
N LEU A 6 -7.24 -19.16 21.44
CA LEU A 6 -8.31 -20.06 21.86
C LEU A 6 -7.80 -21.15 22.82
N LYS A 7 -6.61 -21.68 22.57
CA LYS A 7 -5.98 -22.72 23.41
C LYS A 7 -5.63 -22.20 24.81
N ASP A 8 -5.09 -20.99 24.92
CA ASP A 8 -4.69 -20.39 26.18
C ASP A 8 -5.92 -20.04 27.03
N LYS A 9 -6.96 -19.45 26.43
CA LYS A 9 -8.23 -19.17 27.14
C LYS A 9 -9.01 -20.44 27.52
N LEU A 10 -9.05 -21.47 26.67
CA LEU A 10 -9.59 -22.77 27.02
C LEU A 10 -8.81 -23.40 28.15
N GLY A 11 -7.49 -23.25 28.21
CA GLY A 11 -6.64 -23.73 29.28
C GLY A 11 -6.94 -23.05 30.61
N GLU A 12 -7.18 -21.75 30.65
CA GLU A 12 -7.58 -21.01 31.86
C GLU A 12 -8.94 -21.47 32.40
N VAL A 13 -9.89 -21.67 31.50
CA VAL A 13 -11.27 -22.04 31.87
C VAL A 13 -11.38 -23.51 32.29
N LEU A 14 -10.74 -24.43 31.56
CA LEU A 14 -10.77 -25.87 31.86
C LEU A 14 -9.85 -26.22 33.04
N GLY A 15 -8.85 -25.40 33.35
CA GLY A 15 -7.93 -25.59 34.47
C GLY A 15 -8.59 -25.53 35.85
N GLY A 16 -9.81 -24.96 35.95
CA GLY A 16 -10.63 -24.93 37.18
C GLY A 16 -11.66 -26.05 37.31
N ALA A 17 -11.85 -26.91 36.31
CA ALA A 17 -12.89 -27.92 36.29
C ALA A 17 -12.47 -29.15 37.15
N GLN A 18 -13.25 -29.48 38.20
CA GLN A 18 -12.98 -30.59 39.08
C GLN A 18 -13.41 -31.97 38.56
N SER A 19 -14.14 -32.04 37.45
CA SER A 19 -14.57 -33.27 36.75
C SER A 19 -14.83 -33.06 35.28
N LEU A 20 -14.81 -34.16 34.48
CA LEU A 20 -15.13 -34.13 33.06
C LEU A 20 -16.56 -33.65 32.80
N ALA A 21 -17.51 -34.00 33.67
CA ALA A 21 -18.89 -33.54 33.55
C ALA A 21 -19.00 -32.02 33.80
N ALA A 22 -18.29 -31.49 34.77
CA ALA A 22 -18.22 -30.05 35.02
C ALA A 22 -17.52 -29.30 33.89
N ALA A 23 -16.48 -29.90 33.26
CA ALA A 23 -15.83 -29.35 32.09
C ALA A 23 -16.75 -29.32 30.84
N LEU A 24 -17.56 -30.36 30.64
CA LEU A 24 -18.55 -30.43 29.55
C LEU A 24 -19.71 -29.44 29.76
N ASP A 25 -20.21 -29.31 31.00
CA ASP A 25 -21.22 -28.30 31.32
C ASP A 25 -20.70 -26.88 31.15
N GLN A 26 -19.47 -26.62 31.56
CA GLN A 26 -18.79 -25.37 31.27
C GLN A 26 -18.65 -25.15 29.75
N LEU A 27 -18.26 -26.14 28.95
CA LEU A 27 -18.18 -26.05 27.50
C LEU A 27 -19.55 -25.80 26.83
N HIS A 28 -20.64 -26.38 27.35
CA HIS A 28 -21.99 -26.09 26.86
C HIS A 28 -22.44 -24.66 27.18
N THR A 29 -22.10 -24.15 28.35
CA THR A 29 -22.35 -22.75 28.74
C THR A 29 -21.42 -21.79 27.96
N PHE A 30 -20.28 -22.28 27.45
CA PHE A 30 -19.30 -21.55 26.67
C PHE A 30 -19.69 -21.34 25.19
N GLY A 31 -20.66 -22.07 24.65
CA GLY A 31 -21.14 -21.85 23.28
C GLY A 31 -21.47 -20.38 23.02
N ASP A 32 -22.14 -19.74 23.98
CA ASP A 32 -22.50 -18.32 23.91
C ASP A 32 -21.32 -17.38 24.30
N VAL A 33 -20.36 -17.85 25.08
CA VAL A 33 -19.22 -17.06 25.56
C VAL A 33 -18.15 -16.87 24.47
N PHE A 34 -17.98 -17.85 23.57
CA PHE A 34 -17.06 -17.72 22.43
C PHE A 34 -17.41 -16.54 21.52
N PHE A 35 -18.67 -16.14 21.49
CA PHE A 35 -19.17 -14.99 20.77
C PHE A 35 -19.36 -13.76 21.65
N SER A 36 -18.80 -13.75 22.88
CA SER A 36 -18.84 -12.57 23.75
C SER A 36 -17.75 -11.57 23.39
N LYS A 37 -17.95 -10.29 23.74
CA LYS A 37 -16.97 -9.23 23.53
C LYS A 37 -15.60 -9.52 24.15
N GLU A 38 -15.56 -10.34 25.19
CA GLU A 38 -14.32 -10.72 25.92
C GLU A 38 -13.40 -11.61 25.09
N PHE A 39 -13.93 -12.31 24.09
CA PHE A 39 -13.18 -13.19 23.19
C PHE A 39 -12.85 -12.55 21.86
N VAL A 40 -13.36 -11.36 21.55
CA VAL A 40 -13.01 -10.62 20.35
C VAL A 40 -11.72 -9.87 20.59
N GLU A 41 -10.67 -10.27 19.87
CA GLU A 41 -9.45 -9.47 19.78
C GLU A 41 -9.68 -8.32 18.78
N PRO A 42 -9.79 -7.07 19.26
CA PRO A 42 -10.08 -5.95 18.36
C PRO A 42 -8.91 -5.74 17.40
N ARG A 43 -9.18 -5.85 16.10
CA ARG A 43 -8.25 -5.49 15.03
C ARG A 43 -8.28 -3.98 14.79
N PRO A 44 -7.31 -3.41 14.03
CA PRO A 44 -7.15 -1.96 13.88
C PRO A 44 -8.44 -1.19 13.58
N LEU A 45 -9.36 -1.78 12.80
CA LEU A 45 -10.63 -1.17 12.47
C LEU A 45 -11.55 -1.04 13.68
N LEU A 46 -11.72 -2.10 14.47
CA LEU A 46 -12.51 -2.06 15.69
C LEU A 46 -11.84 -1.19 16.76
N GLN A 47 -10.49 -1.28 16.88
CA GLN A 47 -9.72 -0.42 17.76
C GLN A 47 -9.92 1.07 17.43
N ALA A 48 -10.05 1.43 16.13
CA ALA A 48 -10.28 2.80 15.72
C ALA A 48 -11.66 3.31 16.18
N LEU A 49 -12.70 2.47 16.12
CA LEU A 49 -14.03 2.82 16.62
C LEU A 49 -14.09 2.99 18.14
N GLU A 50 -13.28 2.22 18.86
CA GLU A 50 -13.24 2.25 20.33
C GLU A 50 -12.39 3.40 20.91
N GLN A 51 -11.69 4.19 20.06
CA GLN A 51 -10.84 5.30 20.54
C GLN A 51 -11.66 6.49 21.05
N PRO A 52 -11.59 6.84 22.36
CA PRO A 52 -12.41 7.90 22.93
C PRO A 52 -12.06 9.30 22.40
N ALA A 53 -10.80 9.53 22.04
CA ALA A 53 -10.30 10.81 21.51
C ALA A 53 -10.41 10.92 19.98
N GLY A 54 -10.96 9.89 19.32
CA GLY A 54 -10.86 9.74 17.87
C GLY A 54 -9.44 9.32 17.45
N CYS A 55 -9.29 8.96 16.18
CA CYS A 55 -7.99 8.58 15.62
C CYS A 55 -7.98 8.79 14.10
N VAL A 56 -6.83 8.57 13.49
CA VAL A 56 -6.70 8.42 12.03
C VAL A 56 -6.57 6.93 11.73
N LEU A 57 -7.51 6.41 10.95
CA LEU A 57 -7.49 5.05 10.43
C LEU A 57 -6.99 5.07 8.98
N LEU A 58 -5.80 4.52 8.75
CA LEU A 58 -5.26 4.33 7.41
C LEU A 58 -5.58 2.92 6.92
N ILE A 59 -6.20 2.81 5.75
CA ILE A 59 -6.43 1.55 5.03
C ILE A 59 -5.69 1.66 3.70
N ASP A 60 -4.60 0.94 3.61
CA ASP A 60 -3.69 0.98 2.46
C ASP A 60 -4.11 -0.05 1.41
N GLU A 61 -3.95 0.29 0.13
CA GLU A 61 -4.24 -0.56 -1.02
C GLU A 61 -5.67 -1.17 -1.02
N ILE A 62 -6.68 -0.31 -0.81
CA ILE A 62 -8.10 -0.74 -0.76
C ILE A 62 -8.57 -1.44 -2.06
N ASP A 63 -7.95 -1.13 -3.19
CA ASP A 63 -8.21 -1.78 -4.48
C ASP A 63 -7.83 -3.28 -4.51
N LYS A 64 -7.11 -3.78 -3.51
CA LYS A 64 -6.82 -5.21 -3.32
C LYS A 64 -7.79 -5.94 -2.39
N SER A 65 -8.73 -5.21 -1.77
CA SER A 65 -9.72 -5.81 -0.89
C SER A 65 -10.84 -6.53 -1.67
N ASP A 66 -11.53 -7.41 -0.99
CA ASP A 66 -12.73 -8.06 -1.53
C ASP A 66 -13.99 -7.19 -1.36
N ALA A 67 -15.08 -7.62 -1.98
CA ALA A 67 -16.37 -6.92 -1.93
C ALA A 67 -17.01 -6.94 -0.53
N GLU A 68 -16.72 -7.95 0.28
CA GLU A 68 -17.23 -8.06 1.65
C GLU A 68 -16.59 -6.99 2.54
N PHE A 69 -15.28 -6.79 2.40
CA PHE A 69 -14.58 -5.74 3.11
C PHE A 69 -15.03 -4.35 2.66
N GLU A 70 -15.25 -4.13 1.35
CA GLU A 70 -15.83 -2.87 0.88
C GLU A 70 -17.22 -2.60 1.51
N SER A 71 -18.07 -3.61 1.60
CA SER A 71 -19.39 -3.48 2.25
C SER A 71 -19.28 -3.10 3.72
N LEU A 72 -18.32 -3.69 4.44
CA LEU A 72 -18.03 -3.33 5.82
C LEU A 72 -17.56 -1.87 5.95
N LEU A 73 -16.71 -1.42 5.03
CA LEU A 73 -16.25 -0.01 5.00
C LEU A 73 -17.39 0.97 4.72
N LEU A 74 -18.40 0.59 3.93
CA LEU A 74 -19.55 1.46 3.69
C LEU A 74 -20.32 1.77 4.98
N GLU A 75 -20.47 0.78 5.88
CA GLU A 75 -21.10 0.99 7.18
C GLU A 75 -20.26 1.94 8.06
N ILE A 76 -18.95 1.74 8.09
CA ILE A 76 -18.05 2.58 8.87
C ILE A 76 -18.00 4.03 8.35
N LEU A 77 -17.95 4.21 7.04
CA LEU A 77 -17.86 5.54 6.42
C LEU A 77 -19.19 6.31 6.45
N SER A 78 -20.34 5.60 6.61
CA SER A 78 -21.65 6.23 6.67
C SER A 78 -22.08 6.53 8.10
N ASP A 79 -21.97 5.54 8.97
CA ASP A 79 -22.61 5.54 10.28
C ASP A 79 -21.61 5.43 11.43
N PHE A 80 -20.30 5.36 11.11
CA PHE A 80 -19.20 5.18 12.08
C PHE A 80 -19.44 4.01 13.02
N GLN A 81 -19.88 2.88 12.46
CA GLN A 81 -20.18 1.66 13.20
C GLN A 81 -19.77 0.43 12.40
N VAL A 82 -19.76 -0.71 13.05
CA VAL A 82 -19.59 -2.03 12.44
C VAL A 82 -20.53 -3.03 13.08
N THR A 83 -21.22 -3.80 12.25
CA THR A 83 -22.05 -4.90 12.72
C THR A 83 -21.28 -6.20 12.67
N ILE A 84 -21.06 -6.79 13.85
CA ILE A 84 -20.37 -8.08 14.01
C ILE A 84 -21.45 -9.12 14.26
N PRO A 85 -21.55 -10.18 13.44
CA PRO A 85 -22.47 -11.29 13.72
C PRO A 85 -22.32 -11.76 15.18
N GLU A 86 -23.42 -12.12 15.83
CA GLU A 86 -23.57 -12.58 17.21
C GLU A 86 -23.18 -11.56 18.31
N LEU A 87 -22.38 -10.53 18.00
CA LEU A 87 -21.98 -9.49 18.96
C LEU A 87 -22.82 -8.21 18.86
N GLY A 88 -23.51 -8.04 17.73
CA GLY A 88 -24.30 -6.84 17.44
C GLY A 88 -23.44 -5.68 16.86
N THR A 89 -24.02 -4.48 16.91
CA THR A 89 -23.42 -3.28 16.33
C THR A 89 -22.52 -2.58 17.35
N VAL A 90 -21.29 -2.29 16.94
CA VAL A 90 -20.34 -1.47 17.69
C VAL A 90 -20.24 -0.12 17.00
N SER A 91 -20.71 0.93 17.66
CA SER A 91 -20.62 2.31 17.19
C SER A 91 -19.37 2.99 17.71
N ALA A 92 -18.83 3.92 16.92
CA ALA A 92 -17.65 4.69 17.31
C ALA A 92 -17.94 5.54 18.55
N VAL A 93 -17.01 5.54 19.51
CA VAL A 93 -17.03 6.44 20.66
C VAL A 93 -16.79 7.88 20.18
N ALA A 94 -15.84 8.07 19.27
CA ALA A 94 -15.61 9.31 18.53
C ALA A 94 -15.34 8.95 17.04
N PRO A 95 -15.89 9.69 16.07
CA PRO A 95 -15.70 9.41 14.66
C PRO A 95 -14.22 9.43 14.26
N PRO A 96 -13.67 8.34 13.69
CA PRO A 96 -12.32 8.33 13.20
C PRO A 96 -12.20 9.11 11.88
N THR A 97 -11.05 9.72 11.62
CA THR A 97 -10.71 10.19 10.28
C THR A 97 -10.18 9.00 9.48
N VAL A 98 -10.87 8.60 8.41
CA VAL A 98 -10.47 7.46 7.59
C VAL A 98 -9.73 7.94 6.34
N ILE A 99 -8.55 7.38 6.10
CA ILE A 99 -7.73 7.61 4.90
C ILE A 99 -7.62 6.28 4.16
N LEU A 100 -8.05 6.27 2.90
CA LEU A 100 -7.94 5.12 2.01
C LEU A 100 -6.89 5.44 0.95
N THR A 101 -5.98 4.49 0.66
CA THR A 101 -5.08 4.59 -0.49
C THR A 101 -5.44 3.54 -1.54
N SER A 102 -5.17 3.85 -2.80
CA SER A 102 -5.39 2.95 -3.93
C SER A 102 -4.34 3.20 -5.00
N ASN A 103 -3.82 2.13 -5.58
CA ASN A 103 -2.95 2.17 -6.76
C ASN A 103 -3.75 2.09 -8.07
N SER A 104 -5.07 2.09 -8.00
CA SER A 104 -5.98 1.99 -9.15
C SER A 104 -5.81 0.70 -9.96
N GLU A 105 -5.38 -0.40 -9.33
CA GLU A 105 -5.30 -1.72 -9.98
C GLU A 105 -6.69 -2.26 -10.33
N ARG A 106 -7.69 -1.83 -9.57
CA ARG A 106 -9.11 -2.13 -9.76
C ARG A 106 -9.94 -0.88 -9.48
N ASP A 107 -11.03 -0.70 -10.21
CA ASP A 107 -12.01 0.32 -9.89
C ASP A 107 -12.72 0.01 -8.57
N LEU A 108 -12.74 1.00 -7.69
CA LEU A 108 -13.51 0.94 -6.45
C LEU A 108 -15.00 1.15 -6.74
N GLY A 109 -15.86 0.53 -5.95
CA GLY A 109 -17.29 0.67 -6.09
C GLY A 109 -17.77 2.13 -5.95
N ASP A 110 -18.75 2.53 -6.75
CA ASP A 110 -19.31 3.89 -6.74
C ASP A 110 -19.82 4.30 -5.35
N ALA A 111 -20.33 3.36 -4.59
CA ALA A 111 -20.83 3.59 -3.24
C ALA A 111 -19.68 4.06 -2.31
N LEU A 112 -18.49 3.48 -2.43
CA LEU A 112 -17.31 3.88 -1.67
C LEU A 112 -16.78 5.23 -2.15
N LYS A 113 -16.67 5.42 -3.47
CA LYS A 113 -16.23 6.68 -4.08
C LYS A 113 -17.07 7.88 -3.61
N ARG A 114 -18.40 7.74 -3.53
CA ARG A 114 -19.32 8.81 -3.10
C ARG A 114 -19.17 9.24 -1.64
N ARG A 115 -18.57 8.41 -0.80
CA ARG A 115 -18.34 8.68 0.62
C ARG A 115 -16.95 9.24 0.92
N CYS A 116 -16.09 9.35 -0.09
CA CYS A 116 -14.71 9.81 0.05
C CYS A 116 -14.46 11.10 -0.72
N LEU A 117 -13.59 11.93 -0.19
CA LEU A 117 -12.95 12.99 -0.97
C LEU A 117 -11.80 12.37 -1.76
N HIS A 118 -11.80 12.61 -3.07
CA HIS A 118 -10.76 12.07 -3.96
C HIS A 118 -9.59 13.04 -4.09
N LEU A 119 -8.40 12.54 -3.76
CA LEU A 119 -7.14 13.21 -4.07
C LEU A 119 -6.35 12.33 -5.05
N HIS A 120 -6.20 12.80 -6.29
CA HIS A 120 -5.32 12.16 -7.25
C HIS A 120 -3.88 12.63 -7.03
N ILE A 121 -2.97 11.67 -6.83
CA ILE A 121 -1.53 11.93 -6.68
C ILE A 121 -0.86 11.42 -7.96
N GLY A 122 -0.53 12.35 -8.86
CA GLY A 122 0.21 12.05 -10.09
C GLY A 122 1.71 11.81 -9.83
N PHE A 123 2.45 11.50 -10.90
CA PHE A 123 3.91 11.47 -10.83
C PHE A 123 4.45 12.86 -10.43
N PRO A 124 5.51 12.90 -9.62
CA PRO A 124 6.13 14.17 -9.24
C PRO A 124 6.72 14.88 -10.47
N GLU A 125 6.76 16.21 -10.41
CA GLU A 125 7.52 17.00 -11.37
C GLU A 125 9.01 16.63 -11.32
N GLN A 126 9.72 16.80 -12.43
CA GLN A 126 11.11 16.40 -12.59
C GLN A 126 12.01 16.90 -11.43
N LYS A 127 11.91 18.18 -11.07
CA LYS A 127 12.71 18.76 -9.97
C LYS A 127 12.43 18.12 -8.61
N LEU A 128 11.17 17.75 -8.35
CA LEU A 128 10.82 17.07 -7.11
C LEU A 128 11.34 15.63 -7.12
N GLU A 129 11.24 14.93 -8.26
CA GLU A 129 11.75 13.56 -8.39
C GLU A 129 13.27 13.52 -8.28
N GLU A 130 14.00 14.47 -8.85
CA GLU A 130 15.45 14.63 -8.64
C GLU A 130 15.81 14.76 -7.15
N ARG A 131 15.06 15.57 -6.38
CA ARG A 131 15.26 15.71 -4.92
C ARG A 131 14.96 14.43 -4.16
N ILE A 132 13.94 13.69 -4.57
CA ILE A 132 13.59 12.39 -3.96
C ILE A 132 14.72 11.41 -4.21
N VAL A 133 15.21 11.29 -5.45
CA VAL A 133 16.34 10.40 -5.80
C VAL A 133 17.60 10.79 -5.02
N GLU A 134 17.93 12.08 -4.93
CA GLU A 134 19.08 12.57 -4.16
C GLU A 134 19.01 12.17 -2.68
N SER A 135 17.83 12.32 -2.08
CA SER A 135 17.62 11.95 -0.68
C SER A 135 17.69 10.45 -0.43
N ARG A 136 17.30 9.62 -1.41
CA ARG A 136 17.18 8.16 -1.27
C ARG A 136 18.39 7.38 -1.76
N VAL A 137 19.23 8.00 -2.59
CA VAL A 137 20.41 7.39 -3.20
C VAL A 137 21.64 8.26 -2.95
N PRO A 138 22.24 8.18 -1.75
CA PRO A 138 23.48 8.90 -1.45
C PRO A 138 24.60 8.51 -2.42
N GLY A 139 25.34 9.50 -2.92
CA GLY A 139 26.48 9.27 -3.82
C GLY A 139 26.15 9.33 -5.32
N ILE A 140 24.89 9.47 -5.72
CA ILE A 140 24.58 9.75 -7.12
C ILE A 140 25.07 11.14 -7.53
N SER A 141 25.77 11.24 -8.66
CA SER A 141 26.24 12.52 -9.19
C SER A 141 25.05 13.38 -9.67
N GLN A 142 25.19 14.70 -9.61
CA GLN A 142 24.14 15.61 -10.09
C GLN A 142 23.84 15.40 -11.59
N THR A 143 24.88 15.15 -12.39
CA THR A 143 24.74 14.93 -13.82
C THR A 143 23.92 13.66 -14.10
N LEU A 144 24.34 12.54 -13.50
CA LEU A 144 23.65 11.26 -13.68
C LEU A 144 22.17 11.35 -13.20
N ARG A 145 21.93 11.97 -12.04
CA ARG A 145 20.60 12.17 -11.48
C ARG A 145 19.67 12.93 -12.44
N LYS A 146 20.15 14.06 -12.97
CA LYS A 146 19.35 14.86 -13.93
C LYS A 146 19.05 14.07 -15.19
N GLN A 147 20.05 13.40 -15.75
CA GLN A 147 19.89 12.60 -16.97
C GLN A 147 18.91 11.45 -16.76
N MET A 148 19.03 10.69 -15.65
CA MET A 148 18.17 9.53 -15.40
C MET A 148 16.72 9.95 -15.12
N VAL A 149 16.49 11.01 -14.36
CA VAL A 149 15.12 11.48 -14.10
C VAL A 149 14.51 12.04 -15.38
N GLY A 150 15.26 12.82 -16.17
CA GLY A 150 14.81 13.28 -17.48
C GLY A 150 14.47 12.12 -18.43
N PHE A 151 15.28 11.07 -18.46
CA PHE A 151 15.02 9.86 -19.24
C PHE A 151 13.74 9.13 -18.77
N ILE A 152 13.50 9.03 -17.47
CA ILE A 152 12.27 8.42 -16.93
C ILE A 152 11.04 9.23 -17.35
N HIS A 153 11.12 10.56 -17.33
CA HIS A 153 10.02 11.42 -17.78
C HIS A 153 9.70 11.21 -19.27
N GLU A 154 10.71 11.03 -20.14
CA GLU A 154 10.51 10.69 -21.53
C GLU A 154 9.87 9.28 -21.69
N ILE A 155 10.32 8.28 -20.93
CA ILE A 155 9.70 6.94 -20.93
C ILE A 155 8.24 6.99 -20.54
N ARG A 156 7.87 7.80 -19.56
CA ARG A 156 6.46 7.93 -19.12
C ARG A 156 5.57 8.60 -20.17
N SER A 157 6.14 9.19 -21.22
CA SER A 157 5.36 9.72 -22.36
C SER A 157 4.96 8.65 -23.37
N LEU A 158 5.51 7.44 -23.26
CA LEU A 158 5.14 6.30 -24.10
C LEU A 158 3.83 5.66 -23.63
N ASP A 159 3.14 5.03 -24.56
CA ASP A 159 1.99 4.17 -24.26
C ASP A 159 2.50 2.80 -23.79
N LEU A 160 2.74 2.68 -22.48
CA LEU A 160 3.25 1.48 -21.81
C LEU A 160 2.16 0.82 -20.98
N LYS A 161 2.25 -0.50 -20.86
CA LYS A 161 1.37 -1.28 -19.98
C LYS A 161 1.48 -0.83 -18.53
N LYS A 162 2.72 -0.49 -18.08
CA LYS A 162 2.99 0.04 -16.75
C LYS A 162 4.06 1.12 -16.81
N LEU A 163 3.70 2.33 -16.43
CA LEU A 163 4.66 3.42 -16.29
C LEU A 163 5.56 3.20 -15.07
N PRO A 164 6.88 3.46 -15.18
CA PRO A 164 7.79 3.33 -14.05
C PRO A 164 7.44 4.33 -12.95
N SER A 165 7.30 3.83 -11.72
CA SER A 165 7.02 4.62 -10.52
C SER A 165 8.30 5.28 -9.98
N VAL A 166 8.14 6.08 -8.92
CA VAL A 166 9.28 6.66 -8.20
C VAL A 166 10.13 5.58 -7.53
N SER A 167 9.53 4.45 -7.15
CA SER A 167 10.27 3.33 -6.54
C SER A 167 11.21 2.68 -7.55
N GLU A 168 10.73 2.38 -8.78
CA GLU A 168 11.59 1.87 -9.85
C GLU A 168 12.68 2.90 -10.23
N ALA A 169 12.38 4.20 -10.19
CA ALA A 169 13.38 5.25 -10.41
C ALA A 169 14.50 5.20 -9.36
N ILE A 170 14.16 5.04 -8.08
CA ILE A 170 15.12 4.92 -6.99
C ILE A 170 15.96 3.65 -7.13
N ASP A 171 15.32 2.52 -7.47
CA ASP A 171 16.04 1.26 -7.63
C ASP A 171 16.99 1.30 -8.83
N TRP A 172 16.56 1.92 -9.94
CA TRP A 172 17.45 2.12 -11.07
C TRP A 172 18.63 3.04 -10.74
N ALA A 173 18.40 4.14 -10.02
CA ALA A 173 19.46 5.01 -9.54
C ALA A 173 20.50 4.25 -8.70
N ARG A 174 20.07 3.35 -7.81
CA ARG A 174 20.96 2.48 -7.03
C ARG A 174 21.81 1.57 -7.92
N VAL A 175 21.19 0.96 -8.92
CA VAL A 175 21.90 0.12 -9.89
C VAL A 175 22.94 0.92 -10.65
N LEU A 176 22.61 2.11 -11.15
CA LEU A 176 23.54 2.98 -11.86
C LEU A 176 24.74 3.39 -10.98
N VAL A 177 24.50 3.69 -9.71
CA VAL A 177 25.57 3.99 -8.75
C VAL A 177 26.46 2.76 -8.48
N LEU A 178 25.87 1.56 -8.34
CA LEU A 178 26.62 0.31 -8.19
C LEU A 178 27.49 -0.01 -9.41
N LEU A 179 27.03 0.31 -10.60
CA LEU A 179 27.78 0.19 -11.86
C LEU A 179 28.80 1.31 -12.06
N GLN A 180 28.91 2.24 -11.10
CA GLN A 180 29.82 3.40 -11.17
C GLN A 180 29.61 4.28 -12.41
N ALA A 181 28.34 4.37 -12.88
CA ALA A 181 28.01 5.20 -14.00
C ALA A 181 28.22 6.68 -13.66
N SER A 182 28.96 7.41 -14.50
CA SER A 182 29.12 8.86 -14.39
C SER A 182 28.03 9.63 -15.13
N GLU A 183 27.52 9.06 -16.23
CA GLU A 183 26.48 9.59 -17.10
C GLU A 183 25.67 8.43 -17.71
N LEU A 184 24.55 8.74 -18.34
CA LEU A 184 23.76 7.75 -19.11
C LEU A 184 24.32 7.63 -20.53
N ASP A 185 24.65 6.40 -20.91
CA ASP A 185 24.91 6.01 -22.29
C ASP A 185 23.90 4.93 -22.76
N HIS A 186 23.95 4.61 -24.05
CA HIS A 186 23.02 3.69 -24.66
C HIS A 186 23.14 2.27 -24.08
N GLU A 187 24.37 1.81 -23.86
CA GLU A 187 24.63 0.43 -23.41
C GLU A 187 24.16 0.23 -21.98
N ILE A 188 24.54 1.13 -21.07
CA ILE A 188 24.14 1.03 -19.65
C ILE A 188 22.62 1.12 -19.48
N VAL A 189 21.95 1.97 -20.27
CA VAL A 189 20.48 2.05 -20.27
C VAL A 189 19.87 0.76 -20.76
N LYS A 190 20.34 0.25 -21.91
CA LYS A 190 19.83 -1.00 -22.49
C LYS A 190 19.99 -2.18 -21.53
N ASP A 191 21.13 -2.31 -20.88
CA ASP A 191 21.44 -3.43 -19.98
C ASP A 191 20.65 -3.35 -18.64
N THR A 192 20.20 -2.14 -18.27
CA THR A 192 19.50 -1.91 -16.99
C THR A 192 18.02 -1.53 -17.15
N LEU A 193 17.50 -1.47 -18.37
CA LEU A 193 16.13 -1.04 -18.65
C LEU A 193 15.08 -1.93 -17.96
N ASN A 194 15.38 -3.20 -17.73
CA ASN A 194 14.56 -4.17 -17.00
C ASN A 194 14.38 -3.82 -15.51
N VAL A 195 15.18 -2.92 -14.96
CA VAL A 195 14.96 -2.38 -13.61
C VAL A 195 13.78 -1.42 -13.60
N LEU A 196 13.64 -0.60 -14.64
CA LEU A 196 12.54 0.35 -14.81
C LEU A 196 11.27 -0.30 -15.35
N LEU A 197 11.40 -1.13 -16.38
CA LEU A 197 10.28 -1.73 -17.10
C LEU A 197 10.20 -3.23 -16.80
N LYS A 198 9.01 -3.67 -16.38
CA LYS A 198 8.80 -5.06 -15.92
C LYS A 198 8.14 -5.96 -16.97
N TYR A 199 7.64 -5.37 -18.05
CA TYR A 199 6.98 -6.08 -19.13
C TYR A 199 7.85 -6.04 -20.38
N GLU A 200 8.02 -7.18 -21.04
CA GLU A 200 8.84 -7.34 -22.25
C GLU A 200 8.37 -6.40 -23.38
N ALA A 201 7.06 -6.31 -23.58
CA ALA A 201 6.48 -5.39 -24.57
C ALA A 201 6.83 -3.91 -24.32
N ASP A 202 6.90 -3.50 -23.04
CA ASP A 202 7.29 -2.13 -22.67
C ASP A 202 8.78 -1.90 -22.96
N ILE A 203 9.64 -2.90 -22.70
CA ILE A 203 11.07 -2.86 -23.02
C ILE A 203 11.28 -2.77 -24.54
N GLU A 204 10.57 -3.59 -25.32
CA GLU A 204 10.62 -3.56 -26.78
C GLU A 204 10.18 -2.21 -27.34
N ALA A 205 9.13 -1.61 -26.79
CA ALA A 205 8.63 -0.29 -27.22
C ALA A 205 9.62 0.84 -26.87
N ALA A 206 10.31 0.77 -25.75
CA ALA A 206 11.25 1.79 -25.29
C ALA A 206 12.63 1.68 -25.95
N THR A 207 13.10 0.47 -26.25
CA THR A 207 14.46 0.20 -26.75
C THR A 207 14.84 1.05 -27.99
N PRO A 208 14.03 1.22 -29.04
CA PRO A 208 14.37 2.03 -30.21
C PRO A 208 14.53 3.51 -29.88
N GLN A 209 14.01 3.98 -28.75
CA GLN A 209 13.95 5.38 -28.37
C GLN A 209 15.06 5.80 -27.38
N ILE A 210 15.84 4.85 -26.84
CA ILE A 210 16.86 5.08 -25.82
C ILE A 210 17.76 6.25 -26.18
N SER A 211 18.39 6.23 -27.35
CA SER A 211 19.33 7.29 -27.77
C SER A 211 18.66 8.67 -27.89
N SER A 212 17.41 8.72 -28.35
CA SER A 212 16.63 9.96 -28.45
C SER A 212 16.32 10.53 -27.07
N PHE A 213 15.91 9.67 -26.12
CA PHE A 213 15.56 10.08 -24.76
C PHE A 213 16.78 10.53 -23.97
N ILE A 214 17.92 9.84 -24.11
CA ILE A 214 19.19 10.29 -23.51
C ILE A 214 19.58 11.68 -24.05
N ALA A 215 19.48 11.89 -25.35
CA ALA A 215 19.82 13.18 -25.96
C ALA A 215 18.91 14.32 -25.46
N LYS A 216 17.62 14.07 -25.26
CA LYS A 216 16.66 15.04 -24.70
C LYS A 216 16.96 15.32 -23.22
N ALA A 217 17.16 14.27 -22.41
CA ALA A 217 17.47 14.39 -20.99
C ALA A 217 18.78 15.18 -20.75
N SER A 218 19.79 14.97 -21.59
CA SER A 218 21.07 15.70 -21.50
C SER A 218 20.93 17.19 -21.83
N ARG A 219 20.04 17.56 -22.77
CA ARG A 219 19.79 18.98 -23.11
C ARG A 219 19.04 19.73 -22.00
N GLN A 220 18.11 19.10 -21.33
CA GLN A 220 17.36 19.69 -20.23
C GLN A 220 18.25 19.97 -19.01
N GLY A 221 19.31 19.18 -18.81
CA GLY A 221 20.27 19.38 -17.72
C GLY A 221 21.21 20.59 -17.87
N VAL A 222 21.35 21.15 -19.08
CA VAL A 222 22.26 22.27 -19.38
C VAL A 222 21.60 23.64 -19.15
N PHE A 223 20.29 23.73 -19.14
CA PHE A 223 19.55 25.00 -19.06
C PHE A 223 18.82 25.22 -17.71
N SER A 224 19.13 24.43 -16.68
CA SER A 224 18.48 24.54 -15.35
C SER A 224 19.46 24.91 -14.24
#